data_14dd19a71a40842f3288badf6921468e
#
_entry.id   14dd19a71a40842f3288badf6921468e
#
_cell.length_a   1.000
_cell.length_b   1.000
_cell.length_c   1.000
_cell.angle_alpha   90.00
_cell.angle_beta   90.00
_cell.angle_gamma   90.00
#
_symmetry.space_group_name_H-M   'P 1'
#
loop_
_entity.id
_entity.type
_entity.pdbx_description
1 polymer ?
#
loop_
_entity_poly.entity_id
_entity_poly.type
_entity_poly.pdbx_seq_one_letter_code
_entity_poly.pdbx_strand_id
1 'polypeptide(L)'
;MKVKFLSLFSGLLWFSQSLLHFLLMLGLPLGRLVFGGAYIVFPLWLRPVNFLLFLLWGFFSLSYLSLGGWLRSSLKSSVLRKIILSGTVFLFLATVFNFFVTASLLEKYLTGGLTFLAFLSSVILLHNNKKSYQS
;
A
#
# COMPACT_ATOMS: atom_id res chain seq x y z
N MET A 1 -6.60 -5.98 -20.40
CA MET A 1 -5.98 -7.07 -19.62
C MET A 1 -4.90 -6.58 -18.67
N LYS A 2 -3.92 -5.78 -19.14
CA LYS A 2 -2.83 -5.25 -18.28
C LYS A 2 -3.30 -4.43 -17.07
N VAL A 3 -4.27 -3.50 -17.26
CA VAL A 3 -4.82 -2.66 -16.16
C VAL A 3 -5.48 -3.52 -15.08
N LYS A 4 -6.28 -4.51 -15.47
CA LYS A 4 -6.97 -5.42 -14.55
C LYS A 4 -5.98 -6.22 -13.69
N PHE A 5 -4.93 -6.77 -14.31
CA PHE A 5 -3.89 -7.52 -13.60
C PHE A 5 -3.09 -6.63 -12.65
N LEU A 6 -2.61 -5.47 -13.13
CA LEU A 6 -1.83 -4.53 -12.31
C LEU A 6 -2.63 -4.01 -11.12
N SER A 7 -3.92 -3.73 -11.30
CA SER A 7 -4.79 -3.29 -10.20
C SER A 7 -5.01 -4.39 -9.16
N LEU A 8 -5.14 -5.66 -9.58
CA LEU A 8 -5.24 -6.79 -8.66
C LEU A 8 -3.92 -6.94 -7.86
N PHE A 9 -2.80 -6.95 -8.57
CA PHE A 9 -1.49 -7.10 -7.95
C PHE A 9 -1.21 -5.99 -6.93
N SER A 10 -1.40 -4.72 -7.32
CA SER A 10 -1.24 -3.58 -6.40
C SER A 10 -2.25 -3.63 -5.25
N GLY A 11 -3.50 -3.96 -5.53
CA GLY A 11 -4.54 -4.10 -4.50
C GLY A 11 -4.19 -5.16 -3.45
N LEU A 12 -3.64 -6.30 -3.86
CA LEU A 12 -3.18 -7.35 -2.95
C LEU A 12 -1.97 -6.93 -2.13
N LEU A 13 -1.03 -6.17 -2.71
CA LEU A 13 0.10 -5.63 -1.96
C LEU A 13 -0.37 -4.62 -0.88
N TRP A 14 -1.29 -3.72 -1.20
CA TRP A 14 -1.91 -2.83 -0.23
C TRP A 14 -2.70 -3.58 0.84
N PHE A 15 -3.40 -4.65 0.46
CA PHE A 15 -4.12 -5.51 1.40
C PHE A 15 -3.16 -6.20 2.38
N SER A 16 -2.02 -6.69 1.89
CA SER A 16 -1.01 -7.32 2.77
C SER A 16 -0.45 -6.34 3.80
N GLN A 17 -0.24 -5.07 3.42
CA GLN A 17 0.17 -4.02 4.36
C GLN A 17 -0.94 -3.68 5.35
N SER A 18 -2.18 -3.60 4.90
CA SER A 18 -3.34 -3.42 5.77
C SER A 18 -3.42 -4.54 6.81
N LEU A 19 -3.30 -5.79 6.37
CA LEU A 19 -3.30 -6.95 7.27
C LEU A 19 -2.14 -6.92 8.26
N LEU A 20 -0.94 -6.52 7.83
CA LEU A 20 0.21 -6.35 8.72
C LEU A 20 -0.11 -5.37 9.85
N HIS A 21 -0.65 -4.19 9.53
CA HIS A 21 -1.01 -3.20 10.55
C HIS A 21 -2.14 -3.67 11.46
N PHE A 22 -3.09 -4.46 10.96
CA PHE A 22 -4.10 -5.13 11.79
C PHE A 22 -3.44 -6.07 12.81
N LEU A 23 -2.50 -6.91 12.39
CA LEU A 23 -1.77 -7.83 13.27
C LEU A 23 -0.92 -7.09 14.31
N LEU A 24 -0.27 -5.99 13.91
CA LEU A 24 0.49 -5.11 14.82
C LEU A 24 -0.42 -4.45 15.87
N MET A 25 -1.63 -4.04 15.49
CA MET A 25 -2.63 -3.53 16.42
C MET A 25 -3.01 -4.57 17.48
N LEU A 26 -3.11 -5.85 17.09
CA LEU A 26 -3.38 -6.95 18.02
C LEU A 26 -2.19 -7.30 18.93
N GLY A 27 -1.02 -6.75 18.66
CA GLY A 27 0.19 -6.94 19.47
C GLY A 27 1.07 -8.11 19.04
N LEU A 28 0.97 -8.56 17.79
CA LEU A 28 1.88 -9.56 17.27
C LEU A 28 3.32 -9.01 17.16
N PRO A 29 4.36 -9.85 17.33
CA PRO A 29 5.77 -9.44 17.35
C PRO A 29 6.35 -9.22 15.95
N LEU A 30 5.64 -8.43 15.12
CA LEU A 30 5.99 -8.11 13.74
C LEU A 30 6.52 -6.68 13.55
N GLY A 31 6.73 -5.96 14.64
CA GLY A 31 7.06 -4.52 14.59
C GLY A 31 8.38 -4.19 13.90
N ARG A 32 9.30 -5.16 13.75
CA ARG A 32 10.54 -4.98 12.98
C ARG A 32 10.34 -4.78 11.47
N LEU A 33 9.12 -5.00 10.98
CA LEU A 33 8.75 -4.82 9.58
C LEU A 33 8.35 -3.38 9.24
N VAL A 34 8.19 -2.51 10.25
CA VAL A 34 7.68 -1.14 10.07
C VAL A 34 8.32 -0.15 11.05
N PHE A 35 8.19 1.14 10.77
CA PHE A 35 8.63 2.25 11.65
C PHE A 35 10.11 2.16 12.07
N GLY A 36 10.98 1.79 11.14
CA GLY A 36 12.42 1.68 11.41
C GLY A 36 12.81 0.48 12.26
N GLY A 37 11.87 -0.42 12.57
CA GLY A 37 12.10 -1.59 13.42
C GLY A 37 12.28 -1.26 14.90
N ALA A 38 11.82 -0.08 15.35
CA ALA A 38 12.00 0.43 16.70
C ALA A 38 11.38 -0.48 17.78
N TYR A 39 10.35 -1.23 17.43
CA TYR A 39 9.63 -2.13 18.34
C TYR A 39 9.55 -3.54 17.78
N ILE A 40 9.60 -4.56 18.64
CA ILE A 40 9.23 -5.92 18.29
C ILE A 40 7.72 -6.10 18.43
N VAL A 41 7.21 -5.69 19.60
CA VAL A 41 5.77 -5.64 19.91
C VAL A 41 5.39 -4.18 20.13
N PHE A 42 4.33 -3.71 19.48
CA PHE A 42 3.89 -2.33 19.63
C PHE A 42 3.25 -2.09 21.02
N PRO A 43 3.69 -1.05 21.73
CA PRO A 43 3.08 -0.67 23.00
C PRO A 43 1.62 -0.23 22.78
N LEU A 44 0.79 -0.38 23.81
CA LEU A 44 -0.67 -0.12 23.73
C LEU A 44 -1.00 1.27 23.17
N TRP A 45 -0.21 2.29 23.53
CA TRP A 45 -0.44 3.66 23.08
C TRP A 45 -0.18 3.90 21.57
N LEU A 46 0.61 3.04 20.91
CA LEU A 46 0.86 3.11 19.46
C LEU A 46 -0.10 2.24 18.63
N ARG A 47 -0.86 1.33 19.25
CA ARG A 47 -1.79 0.45 18.54
C ARG A 47 -2.91 1.20 17.81
N PRO A 48 -3.46 2.33 18.32
CA PRO A 48 -4.41 3.13 17.56
C PRO A 48 -3.86 3.65 16.23
N VAL A 49 -2.57 3.96 16.16
CA VAL A 49 -1.91 4.36 14.90
C VAL A 49 -1.93 3.21 13.89
N ASN A 50 -1.63 2.00 14.34
CA ASN A 50 -1.73 0.82 13.47
C ASN A 50 -3.16 0.54 13.01
N PHE A 51 -4.18 0.82 13.84
CA PHE A 51 -5.58 0.74 13.43
C PHE A 51 -5.91 1.73 12.31
N LEU A 52 -5.47 2.98 12.43
CA LEU A 52 -5.67 3.98 11.37
C LEU A 52 -4.95 3.59 10.08
N LEU A 53 -3.74 3.05 10.16
CA LEU A 53 -2.99 2.58 8.98
C LEU A 53 -3.65 1.34 8.37
N PHE A 54 -4.19 0.43 9.17
CA PHE A 54 -4.99 -0.69 8.66
C PHE A 54 -6.16 -0.19 7.79
N LEU A 55 -6.92 0.80 8.29
CA LEU A 55 -8.04 1.38 7.53
C LEU A 55 -7.56 2.11 6.27
N LEU A 56 -6.50 2.89 6.37
CA LEU A 56 -5.95 3.67 5.25
C LEU A 56 -5.41 2.76 4.14
N TRP A 57 -4.62 1.76 4.49
CA TRP A 57 -4.08 0.80 3.51
C TRP A 57 -5.19 -0.07 2.91
N GLY A 58 -6.20 -0.46 3.71
CA GLY A 58 -7.40 -1.13 3.24
C GLY A 58 -8.19 -0.29 2.24
N PHE A 59 -8.35 1.01 2.50
CA PHE A 59 -8.98 1.95 1.57
C PHE A 59 -8.23 2.04 0.23
N PHE A 60 -6.90 2.12 0.24
CA PHE A 60 -6.13 2.05 -1.00
C PHE A 60 -6.32 0.72 -1.72
N SER A 61 -6.22 -0.42 -1.01
CA SER A 61 -6.47 -1.74 -1.59
C SER A 61 -7.80 -1.79 -2.34
N LEU A 62 -8.90 -1.40 -1.68
CA LEU A 62 -10.24 -1.38 -2.29
C LEU A 62 -10.30 -0.45 -3.51
N SER A 63 -9.62 0.69 -3.47
CA SER A 63 -9.57 1.64 -4.58
C SER A 63 -8.87 1.07 -5.81
N TYR A 64 -7.76 0.36 -5.63
CA TYR A 64 -7.07 -0.34 -6.73
C TYR A 64 -7.93 -1.45 -7.33
N LEU A 65 -8.56 -2.29 -6.49
CA LEU A 65 -9.44 -3.35 -6.95
C LEU A 65 -10.66 -2.79 -7.71
N SER A 66 -11.20 -1.66 -7.24
CA SER A 66 -12.31 -0.98 -7.90
C SER A 66 -11.91 -0.41 -9.27
N LEU A 67 -10.73 0.21 -9.39
CA LEU A 67 -10.24 0.73 -10.67
C LEU A 67 -10.07 -0.39 -11.70
N GLY A 68 -9.64 -1.58 -11.27
CA GLY A 68 -9.48 -2.76 -12.13
C GLY A 68 -10.79 -3.47 -12.47
N GLY A 69 -11.93 -3.03 -11.91
CA GLY A 69 -13.23 -3.67 -12.11
C GLY A 69 -13.39 -5.01 -11.38
N TRP A 70 -12.58 -5.26 -10.34
CA TRP A 70 -12.71 -6.44 -9.47
C TRP A 70 -13.81 -6.24 -8.44
N LEU A 71 -14.02 -5.00 -7.99
CA LEU A 71 -15.06 -4.60 -7.06
C LEU A 71 -15.94 -3.52 -7.70
N ARG A 72 -17.23 -3.56 -7.40
CA ARG A 72 -18.16 -2.47 -7.75
C ARG A 72 -17.87 -1.26 -6.85
N SER A 73 -17.78 -0.09 -7.45
CA SER A 73 -17.61 1.18 -6.74
C SER A 73 -18.59 2.21 -7.26
N SER A 74 -19.14 3.01 -6.36
CA SER A 74 -19.93 4.20 -6.72
C SER A 74 -19.05 5.38 -7.13
N LEU A 75 -17.73 5.31 -6.89
CA LEU A 75 -16.79 6.36 -7.22
C LEU A 75 -16.49 6.38 -8.72
N LYS A 76 -16.47 7.58 -9.29
CA LYS A 76 -16.06 7.78 -10.69
C LYS A 76 -14.60 7.36 -10.87
N SER A 77 -14.25 6.80 -12.04
CA SER A 77 -12.87 6.39 -12.36
C SER A 77 -11.86 7.52 -12.22
N SER A 78 -12.26 8.78 -12.49
CA SER A 78 -11.40 9.94 -12.28
C SER A 78 -11.04 10.18 -10.82
N VAL A 79 -11.97 9.91 -9.89
CA VAL A 79 -11.75 9.99 -8.44
C VAL A 79 -10.82 8.86 -7.98
N LEU A 80 -11.12 7.62 -8.39
CA LEU A 80 -10.27 6.46 -8.10
C LEU A 80 -8.83 6.69 -8.56
N ARG A 81 -8.65 7.27 -9.76
CA ARG A 81 -7.33 7.60 -10.27
C ARG A 81 -6.58 8.60 -9.40
N LYS A 82 -7.26 9.66 -8.87
CA LYS A 82 -6.65 10.62 -7.95
C LYS A 82 -6.24 9.95 -6.63
N ILE A 83 -7.07 9.05 -6.10
CA ILE A 83 -6.75 8.26 -4.92
C ILE A 83 -5.50 7.40 -5.16
N ILE A 84 -5.43 6.71 -6.30
CA ILE A 84 -4.28 5.89 -6.67
C ILE A 84 -3.01 6.74 -6.86
N LEU A 85 -3.14 7.95 -7.43
CA LEU A 85 -2.02 8.87 -7.54
C LEU A 85 -1.48 9.26 -6.16
N SER A 86 -2.35 9.59 -5.20
CA SER A 86 -1.93 9.86 -3.82
C SER A 86 -1.28 8.63 -3.18
N GLY A 87 -1.85 7.43 -3.36
CA GLY A 87 -1.24 6.18 -2.91
C GLY A 87 0.15 5.93 -3.53
N THR A 88 0.34 6.27 -4.80
CA THR A 88 1.63 6.16 -5.48
C THR A 88 2.69 7.09 -4.86
N VAL A 89 2.29 8.30 -4.46
CA VAL A 89 3.18 9.21 -3.73
C VAL A 89 3.56 8.64 -2.36
N PHE A 90 2.60 8.07 -1.62
CA PHE A 90 2.89 7.38 -0.35
C PHE A 90 3.85 6.21 -0.55
N LEU A 91 3.67 5.39 -1.59
CA LEU A 91 4.57 4.27 -1.90
C LEU A 91 5.99 4.76 -2.24
N PHE A 92 6.12 5.87 -2.96
CA PHE A 92 7.42 6.47 -3.23
C PHE A 92 8.12 6.89 -1.92
N LEU A 93 7.42 7.62 -1.05
CA LEU A 93 7.97 8.06 0.23
C LEU A 93 8.30 6.86 1.14
N ALA A 94 7.43 5.85 1.20
CA ALA A 94 7.69 4.63 1.94
C ALA A 94 8.90 3.85 1.38
N THR A 95 9.06 3.79 0.07
CA THR A 95 10.23 3.17 -0.57
C THR A 95 11.51 3.88 -0.18
N VAL A 96 11.53 5.21 -0.25
CA VAL A 96 12.70 6.01 0.17
C VAL A 96 13.01 5.78 1.65
N PHE A 97 12.00 5.83 2.52
CA PHE A 97 12.19 5.57 3.95
C PHE A 97 12.76 4.18 4.20
N ASN A 98 12.15 3.14 3.61
CA ASN A 98 12.53 1.76 3.82
C ASN A 98 13.95 1.43 3.32
N PHE A 99 14.41 2.04 2.22
CA PHE A 99 15.75 1.76 1.71
C PHE A 99 16.84 2.62 2.35
N PHE A 100 16.56 3.86 2.72
CA PHE A 100 17.58 4.84 3.09
C PHE A 100 17.52 5.27 4.56
N VAL A 101 16.38 5.16 5.24
CA VAL A 101 16.19 5.68 6.60
C VAL A 101 16.12 4.57 7.64
N THR A 102 15.41 3.46 7.35
CA THR A 102 15.23 2.39 8.34
C THR A 102 16.54 1.72 8.74
N ALA A 103 16.68 1.43 10.03
CA ALA A 103 17.75 0.60 10.56
C ALA A 103 17.43 -0.90 10.55
N SER A 104 16.15 -1.28 10.34
CA SER A 104 15.72 -2.67 10.32
C SER A 104 16.03 -3.33 8.97
N LEU A 105 16.84 -4.39 8.97
CA LEU A 105 17.12 -5.16 7.75
C LEU A 105 15.86 -5.83 7.19
N LEU A 106 14.94 -6.29 8.06
CA LEU A 106 13.67 -6.88 7.64
C LEU A 106 12.80 -5.85 6.93
N GLU A 107 12.67 -4.66 7.50
CA GLU A 107 11.91 -3.58 6.87
C GLU A 107 12.56 -3.15 5.55
N LYS A 108 13.88 -3.00 5.52
CA LYS A 108 14.62 -2.59 4.33
C LYS A 108 14.41 -3.54 3.16
N TYR A 109 14.64 -4.82 3.35
CA TYR A 109 14.63 -5.79 2.25
C TYR A 109 13.23 -6.35 1.97
N LEU A 110 12.44 -6.70 2.98
CA LEU A 110 11.12 -7.28 2.79
C LEU A 110 10.08 -6.18 2.51
N THR A 111 9.85 -5.29 3.46
CA THR A 111 8.84 -4.23 3.32
C THR A 111 9.24 -3.23 2.23
N GLY A 112 10.52 -2.86 2.17
CA GLY A 112 11.07 -1.98 1.13
C GLY A 112 10.95 -2.57 -0.26
N GLY A 113 11.25 -3.85 -0.44
CA GLY A 113 11.07 -4.56 -1.71
C GLY A 113 9.61 -4.58 -2.15
N LEU A 114 8.68 -4.89 -1.24
CA LEU A 114 7.24 -4.90 -1.53
C LEU A 114 6.70 -3.50 -1.86
N THR A 115 7.11 -2.46 -1.12
CA THR A 115 6.68 -1.08 -1.41
C THR A 115 7.22 -0.59 -2.75
N PHE A 116 8.46 -0.95 -3.10
CA PHE A 116 9.04 -0.62 -4.40
C PHE A 116 8.28 -1.29 -5.56
N LEU A 117 7.98 -2.59 -5.45
CA LEU A 117 7.17 -3.29 -6.45
C LEU A 117 5.77 -2.70 -6.58
N ALA A 118 5.14 -2.34 -5.45
CA ALA A 118 3.85 -1.68 -5.44
C ALA A 118 3.93 -0.29 -6.10
N PHE A 119 4.99 0.47 -5.86
CA PHE A 119 5.24 1.76 -6.49
C PHE A 119 5.35 1.62 -8.02
N LEU A 120 6.22 0.72 -8.51
CA LEU A 120 6.39 0.49 -9.94
C LEU A 120 5.09 0.06 -10.61
N SER A 121 4.37 -0.90 -10.02
CA SER A 121 3.09 -1.37 -10.57
C SER A 121 2.03 -0.26 -10.60
N SER A 122 2.02 0.64 -9.61
CA SER A 122 1.12 1.80 -9.56
C SER A 122 1.42 2.82 -10.64
N VAL A 123 2.70 3.13 -10.88
CA VAL A 123 3.13 4.04 -11.96
C VAL A 123 2.70 3.49 -13.32
N ILE A 124 2.95 2.20 -13.57
CA ILE A 124 2.56 1.54 -14.82
C ILE A 124 1.03 1.51 -14.97
N LEU A 125 0.30 1.24 -13.89
CA LEU A 125 -1.16 1.25 -13.87
C LEU A 125 -1.73 2.63 -14.25
N LEU A 126 -1.22 3.70 -13.64
CA LEU A 126 -1.64 5.08 -13.93
C LEU A 126 -1.34 5.48 -15.38
N HIS A 127 -0.19 5.07 -15.92
CA HIS A 127 0.19 5.32 -17.31
C HIS A 127 -0.75 4.61 -18.28
N ASN A 128 -1.00 3.32 -18.08
CA ASN A 128 -1.85 2.52 -18.95
C ASN A 128 -3.33 2.94 -18.90
N ASN A 129 -3.80 3.35 -17.71
CA ASN A 129 -5.17 3.84 -17.54
C ASN A 129 -5.40 5.17 -18.30
N LYS A 130 -4.40 6.05 -18.37
CA LYS A 130 -4.50 7.30 -19.13
C LYS A 130 -4.74 7.05 -20.63
N LYS A 131 -4.08 6.06 -21.21
CA LYS A 131 -4.24 5.70 -22.64
C LYS A 131 -5.64 5.18 -22.95
N SER A 132 -6.28 4.46 -22.04
CA SER A 132 -7.63 3.90 -22.22
C SER A 132 -8.76 4.94 -22.28
N TYR A 133 -8.51 6.18 -21.81
CA TYR A 133 -9.47 7.29 -21.88
C TYR A 133 -9.30 8.20 -23.10
N GLN A 134 -8.20 8.03 -23.85
CA GLN A 134 -7.88 8.85 -25.03
C GLN A 134 -8.16 8.10 -26.34
N SER A 135 -8.43 6.81 -26.27
CA SER A 135 -8.86 5.95 -27.38
C SER A 135 -10.38 5.75 -27.37
#